data_ef198461228ccd5b56eebdc87e0851b7
#
_entry.id   ef198461228ccd5b56eebdc87e0851b7
#
_cell.length_a   1.000
_cell.length_b   1.000
_cell.length_c   1.000
_cell.angle_alpha   90.00
_cell.angle_beta   90.00
_cell.angle_gamma   90.00
#
_symmetry.space_group_name_H-M   'P 1'
#
loop_
_entity.id
_entity.type
_entity.pdbx_description
1 polymer ?
#
loop_
_entity_poly.entity_id
_entity_poly.type
_entity_poly.pdbx_seq_one_letter_code
_entity_poly.pdbx_strand_id
1 'polypeptide(L)'
;MPRVFRVVGALAVLLSCALWAQGQDSRKPRIETLKAEAKGPDVFLRFRVDGALNPELASKIESGLETAIRYEIRLYRHNAHWLWDDRIDTRRLRVSVTYDPVTREYVMQEMVDGKPLPRSSIRDFAEVSRRLVSRDNLLVFRVGEDDPKKNLYIQMRAVFDSGYLFTIIPVDARTEWKVSNRFEIKSP
;
A
#
# COMPACT_ATOMS: atom_id res chain seq x y z
N MET A 1 9.13 -61.48 -16.18
CA MET A 1 9.65 -60.27 -15.49
C MET A 1 9.24 -58.95 -16.18
N PRO A 2 7.93 -58.59 -16.27
CA PRO A 2 7.59 -57.25 -16.84
C PRO A 2 6.73 -56.40 -15.87
N ARG A 3 6.64 -56.71 -14.57
CA ARG A 3 5.80 -55.93 -13.62
C ARG A 3 6.55 -54.86 -12.86
N VAL A 4 7.86 -54.93 -12.75
CA VAL A 4 8.67 -53.97 -11.97
C VAL A 4 8.89 -52.64 -12.71
N PHE A 5 8.91 -52.66 -14.05
CA PHE A 5 9.11 -51.43 -14.84
C PHE A 5 7.92 -50.47 -14.88
N ARG A 6 6.70 -50.96 -14.60
CA ARG A 6 5.50 -50.10 -14.57
C ARG A 6 5.34 -49.29 -13.29
N VAL A 7 5.89 -49.75 -12.16
CA VAL A 7 5.77 -49.08 -10.88
C VAL A 7 6.79 -47.93 -10.77
N VAL A 8 7.98 -48.08 -11.36
CA VAL A 8 9.00 -47.02 -11.33
C VAL A 8 8.61 -45.82 -12.18
N GLY A 9 7.92 -46.02 -13.32
CA GLY A 9 7.43 -44.91 -14.15
C GLY A 9 6.33 -44.09 -13.49
N ALA A 10 5.42 -44.71 -12.70
CA ALA A 10 4.36 -44.00 -12.03
C ALA A 10 4.87 -43.17 -10.85
N LEU A 11 5.93 -43.60 -10.16
CA LEU A 11 6.55 -42.87 -9.06
C LEU A 11 7.29 -41.63 -9.52
N ALA A 12 7.95 -41.69 -10.71
CA ALA A 12 8.67 -40.56 -11.27
C ALA A 12 7.73 -39.42 -11.72
N VAL A 13 6.54 -39.74 -12.23
CA VAL A 13 5.54 -38.75 -12.65
C VAL A 13 4.91 -38.05 -11.43
N LEU A 14 4.73 -38.74 -10.31
CA LEU A 14 4.20 -38.14 -9.09
C LEU A 14 5.21 -37.23 -8.39
N LEU A 15 6.52 -37.49 -8.49
CA LEU A 15 7.56 -36.62 -7.96
C LEU A 15 7.73 -35.34 -8.78
N SER A 16 7.50 -35.39 -10.10
CA SER A 16 7.61 -34.18 -10.95
C SER A 16 6.47 -33.18 -10.73
N CYS A 17 5.27 -33.62 -10.35
CA CYS A 17 4.16 -32.73 -10.02
C CYS A 17 4.32 -32.01 -8.68
N ALA A 18 5.10 -32.54 -7.76
CA ALA A 18 5.33 -31.90 -6.44
C ALA A 18 6.28 -30.71 -6.50
N LEU A 19 7.10 -30.60 -7.55
CA LEU A 19 8.05 -29.47 -7.73
C LEU A 19 7.41 -28.20 -8.31
N TRP A 20 6.18 -28.29 -8.82
CA TRP A 20 5.45 -27.14 -9.39
C TRP A 20 4.53 -26.45 -8.38
N ALA A 21 4.39 -27.00 -7.19
CA ALA A 21 3.68 -26.40 -6.06
C ALA A 21 4.61 -25.51 -5.21
N GLN A 22 5.58 -24.82 -5.81
CA GLN A 22 6.28 -23.73 -5.13
C GLN A 22 5.29 -22.58 -5.02
N GLY A 23 4.70 -22.52 -3.81
CA GLY A 23 3.64 -21.65 -3.44
C GLY A 23 3.94 -20.21 -3.84
N GLN A 24 3.03 -19.61 -4.58
CA GLN A 24 2.86 -18.18 -4.60
C GLN A 24 2.69 -17.76 -3.14
N ASP A 25 3.77 -17.26 -2.56
CA ASP A 25 3.80 -16.69 -1.21
C ASP A 25 2.96 -15.39 -1.27
N SER A 26 1.64 -15.58 -1.27
CA SER A 26 0.65 -14.51 -1.24
C SER A 26 0.69 -13.87 0.14
N ARG A 27 1.82 -13.21 0.44
CA ARG A 27 1.96 -12.44 1.68
C ARG A 27 0.86 -11.41 1.72
N LYS A 28 0.06 -11.45 2.78
CA LYS A 28 -0.95 -10.42 3.01
C LYS A 28 -0.28 -9.04 3.03
N PRO A 29 -0.83 -8.05 2.32
CA PRO A 29 -0.29 -6.70 2.34
C PRO A 29 -0.18 -6.16 3.76
N ARG A 30 0.94 -5.55 4.08
CA ARG A 30 1.19 -4.94 5.40
C ARG A 30 1.99 -3.66 5.26
N ILE A 31 1.79 -2.73 6.17
CA ILE A 31 2.66 -1.55 6.26
C ILE A 31 3.92 -1.98 7.02
N GLU A 32 5.04 -2.05 6.31
CA GLU A 32 6.33 -2.43 6.88
C GLU A 32 6.92 -1.27 7.68
N THR A 33 7.01 -0.11 7.07
CA THR A 33 7.56 1.10 7.68
C THR A 33 6.50 2.18 7.75
N LEU A 34 6.41 2.86 8.90
CA LEU A 34 5.62 4.07 9.08
C LEU A 34 6.35 4.99 10.07
N LYS A 35 6.86 6.12 9.58
CA LYS A 35 7.56 7.13 10.38
C LYS A 35 6.99 8.51 10.11
N ALA A 36 6.73 9.26 11.17
CA ALA A 36 6.27 10.64 11.12
C ALA A 36 7.35 11.58 11.64
N GLU A 37 7.51 12.71 10.98
CA GLU A 37 8.45 13.77 11.34
C GLU A 37 7.76 15.13 11.20
N ALA A 38 7.95 16.02 12.20
CA ALA A 38 7.48 17.39 12.13
C ALA A 38 8.61 18.34 11.74
N LYS A 39 8.33 19.25 10.81
CA LYS A 39 9.22 20.35 10.41
C LYS A 39 8.43 21.66 10.53
N GLY A 40 8.61 22.36 11.64
CA GLY A 40 7.72 23.44 12.01
C GLY A 40 6.28 22.92 12.16
N PRO A 41 5.27 23.62 11.60
CA PRO A 41 3.87 23.17 11.67
C PRO A 41 3.54 22.00 10.73
N ASP A 42 4.41 21.68 9.79
CA ASP A 42 4.19 20.67 8.76
C ASP A 42 4.60 19.29 9.25
N VAL A 43 3.72 18.30 9.02
CA VAL A 43 3.95 16.89 9.37
C VAL A 43 4.17 16.10 8.11
N PHE A 44 5.33 15.47 8.04
CA PHE A 44 5.75 14.62 6.93
C PHE A 44 5.68 13.15 7.33
N LEU A 45 5.31 12.32 6.36
CA LEU A 45 5.19 10.88 6.53
C LEU A 45 6.13 10.14 5.59
N ARG A 46 6.81 9.15 6.15
CA ARG A 46 7.54 8.12 5.38
C ARG A 46 6.86 6.79 5.61
N PHE A 47 6.55 6.08 4.54
CA PHE A 47 5.97 4.75 4.66
C PHE A 47 6.37 3.83 3.51
N ARG A 48 6.27 2.51 3.78
CA ARG A 48 6.38 1.43 2.79
C ARG A 48 5.35 0.37 3.09
N VAL A 49 4.69 -0.12 2.03
CA VAL A 49 3.77 -1.25 2.09
C VAL A 49 4.43 -2.44 1.41
N ASP A 50 4.56 -3.54 2.13
CA ASP A 50 5.07 -4.82 1.65
C ASP A 50 3.92 -5.75 1.24
N GLY A 51 4.16 -6.65 0.27
CA GLY A 51 3.16 -7.62 -0.21
C GLY A 51 1.99 -7.02 -1.00
N ALA A 52 2.05 -5.72 -1.33
CA ALA A 52 0.99 -5.05 -2.09
C ALA A 52 1.06 -5.34 -3.60
N LEU A 53 2.28 -5.47 -4.12
CA LEU A 53 2.55 -5.71 -5.55
C LEU A 53 2.80 -7.20 -5.75
N ASN A 54 1.72 -7.94 -5.91
CA ASN A 54 1.78 -9.33 -6.34
C ASN A 54 1.75 -9.42 -7.89
N PRO A 55 2.09 -10.57 -8.49
CA PRO A 55 2.06 -10.76 -9.94
C PRO A 55 0.69 -10.46 -10.57
N GLU A 56 -0.39 -10.71 -9.85
CA GLU A 56 -1.75 -10.45 -10.30
C GLU A 56 -2.00 -8.94 -10.46
N LEU A 57 -1.59 -8.12 -9.48
CA LEU A 57 -1.72 -6.67 -9.55
C LEU A 57 -0.84 -6.09 -10.67
N ALA A 58 0.38 -6.61 -10.85
CA ALA A 58 1.26 -6.22 -11.95
C ALA A 58 0.62 -6.50 -13.31
N SER A 59 0.11 -7.71 -13.53
CA SER A 59 -0.59 -8.09 -14.75
C SER A 59 -1.83 -7.24 -15.02
N LYS A 60 -2.58 -6.87 -13.96
CA LYS A 60 -3.72 -5.99 -14.05
C LYS A 60 -3.32 -4.59 -14.54
N ILE A 61 -2.25 -4.02 -14.00
CA ILE A 61 -1.73 -2.72 -14.44
C ILE A 61 -1.30 -2.79 -15.92
N GLU A 62 -0.56 -3.84 -16.30
CA GLU A 62 -0.07 -4.02 -17.67
C GLU A 62 -1.18 -4.26 -18.69
N SER A 63 -2.33 -4.79 -18.27
CA SER A 63 -3.52 -4.92 -19.12
C SER A 63 -4.26 -3.60 -19.39
N GLY A 64 -3.79 -2.48 -18.84
CA GLY A 64 -4.40 -1.16 -19.01
C GLY A 64 -5.58 -0.90 -18.08
N LEU A 65 -5.87 -1.80 -17.13
CA LEU A 65 -6.92 -1.57 -16.14
C LEU A 65 -6.44 -0.62 -15.05
N GLU A 66 -7.25 0.37 -14.72
CA GLU A 66 -6.94 1.26 -13.60
C GLU A 66 -6.78 0.45 -12.31
N THR A 67 -5.65 0.67 -11.67
CA THR A 67 -5.34 0.06 -10.37
C THR A 67 -5.09 1.17 -9.37
N ALA A 68 -5.70 1.10 -8.19
CA ALA A 68 -5.56 2.14 -7.18
C ALA A 68 -5.33 1.55 -5.78
N ILE A 69 -4.54 2.29 -5.00
CA ILE A 69 -4.36 2.08 -3.57
C ILE A 69 -4.83 3.35 -2.85
N ARG A 70 -5.71 3.17 -1.87
CA ARG A 70 -6.16 4.25 -0.98
C ARG A 70 -5.45 4.13 0.36
N TYR A 71 -4.87 5.22 0.82
CA TYR A 71 -4.26 5.33 2.12
C TYR A 71 -5.14 6.17 3.03
N GLU A 72 -5.58 5.60 4.14
CA GLU A 72 -6.25 6.35 5.20
C GLU A 72 -5.23 6.69 6.26
N ILE A 73 -5.05 7.99 6.52
CA ILE A 73 -4.03 8.54 7.40
C ILE A 73 -4.74 9.38 8.45
N ARG A 74 -4.52 9.09 9.72
CA ARG A 74 -5.17 9.76 10.85
C ARG A 74 -4.12 10.32 11.79
N LEU A 75 -4.27 11.59 12.18
CA LEU A 75 -3.45 12.24 13.19
C LEU A 75 -4.15 12.14 14.54
N TYR A 76 -3.42 11.66 15.54
CA TYR A 76 -3.90 11.54 16.91
C TYR A 76 -2.99 12.26 17.89
N ARG A 77 -3.58 12.71 18.99
CA ARG A 77 -2.89 13.08 20.23
C ARG A 77 -3.06 11.95 21.23
N HIS A 78 -1.95 11.44 21.74
CA HIS A 78 -2.01 10.50 22.86
C HIS A 78 -2.38 11.24 24.15
N ASN A 79 -3.40 10.74 24.83
CA ASN A 79 -3.88 11.27 26.09
C ASN A 79 -3.59 10.26 27.21
N ALA A 80 -2.57 10.56 28.04
CA ALA A 80 -2.17 9.67 29.13
C ALA A 80 -3.19 9.59 30.29
N HIS A 81 -4.13 10.52 30.34
CA HIS A 81 -5.11 10.64 31.44
C HIS A 81 -6.51 10.18 31.05
N TRP A 82 -6.71 9.73 29.80
CA TRP A 82 -8.01 9.32 29.28
C TRP A 82 -7.93 7.97 28.57
N LEU A 83 -9.02 7.23 28.55
CA LEU A 83 -9.10 5.91 27.93
C LEU A 83 -8.97 5.93 26.41
N TRP A 84 -9.14 7.10 25.77
CA TRP A 84 -9.16 7.25 24.32
C TRP A 84 -8.23 8.37 23.89
N ASP A 85 -7.48 8.13 22.81
CA ASP A 85 -6.67 9.15 22.18
C ASP A 85 -7.52 10.07 21.30
N ASP A 86 -7.20 11.36 21.28
CA ASP A 86 -7.96 12.36 20.53
C ASP A 86 -7.55 12.35 19.06
N ARG A 87 -8.50 12.10 18.17
CA ARG A 87 -8.26 12.23 16.74
C ARG A 87 -8.36 13.69 16.32
N ILE A 88 -7.25 14.25 15.83
CA ILE A 88 -7.12 15.65 15.43
C ILE A 88 -7.59 15.83 13.99
N ASP A 89 -7.07 15.01 13.04
CA ASP A 89 -7.35 15.18 11.62
C ASP A 89 -7.29 13.83 10.87
N THR A 90 -7.84 13.82 9.66
CA THR A 90 -7.83 12.64 8.78
C THR A 90 -7.55 13.06 7.35
N ARG A 91 -6.65 12.35 6.67
CA ARG A 91 -6.33 12.51 5.26
C ARG A 91 -6.56 11.22 4.49
N ARG A 92 -6.99 11.35 3.25
CA ARG A 92 -7.14 10.24 2.31
C ARG A 92 -6.30 10.53 1.08
N LEU A 93 -5.28 9.71 0.88
CA LEU A 93 -4.48 9.72 -0.35
C LEU A 93 -4.92 8.55 -1.21
N ARG A 94 -5.34 8.80 -2.45
CA ARG A 94 -5.54 7.78 -3.47
C ARG A 94 -4.45 7.91 -4.51
N VAL A 95 -3.78 6.81 -4.81
CA VAL A 95 -2.79 6.72 -5.90
C VAL A 95 -3.30 5.70 -6.87
N SER A 96 -3.59 6.12 -8.10
CA SER A 96 -4.00 5.22 -9.18
C SER A 96 -3.01 5.24 -10.32
N VAL A 97 -2.96 4.14 -11.07
CA VAL A 97 -2.14 3.94 -12.25
C VAL A 97 -2.93 3.24 -13.32
N THR A 98 -2.71 3.66 -14.57
CA THR A 98 -3.25 3.03 -15.79
C THR A 98 -2.12 2.96 -16.81
N TYR A 99 -1.93 1.80 -17.45
CA TYR A 99 -1.00 1.69 -18.57
C TYR A 99 -1.68 2.11 -19.87
N ASP A 100 -1.03 3.00 -20.62
CA ASP A 100 -1.45 3.39 -21.96
C ASP A 100 -0.63 2.61 -23.01
N PRO A 101 -1.24 1.65 -23.74
CA PRO A 101 -0.50 0.85 -24.72
C PRO A 101 -0.08 1.64 -25.97
N VAL A 102 -0.68 2.79 -26.24
CA VAL A 102 -0.36 3.63 -27.41
C VAL A 102 0.95 4.39 -27.15
N THR A 103 1.04 5.06 -26.00
CA THR A 103 2.25 5.80 -25.60
C THR A 103 3.29 4.92 -24.93
N ARG A 104 2.91 3.72 -24.50
CA ARG A 104 3.70 2.79 -23.68
C ARG A 104 4.16 3.42 -22.37
N GLU A 105 3.29 4.20 -21.76
CA GLU A 105 3.54 4.91 -20.51
C GLU A 105 2.51 4.52 -19.44
N TYR A 106 2.93 4.57 -18.20
CA TYR A 106 2.06 4.44 -17.04
C TYR A 106 1.63 5.83 -16.62
N VAL A 107 0.33 6.10 -16.68
CA VAL A 107 -0.25 7.37 -16.23
C VAL A 107 -0.63 7.22 -14.76
N MET A 108 0.06 7.95 -13.88
CA MET A 108 -0.26 7.99 -12.46
C MET A 108 -1.09 9.22 -12.13
N GLN A 109 -2.12 9.02 -11.31
CA GLN A 109 -2.95 10.07 -10.76
C GLN A 109 -2.98 9.96 -9.25
N GLU A 110 -2.64 11.03 -8.56
CA GLU A 110 -2.77 11.16 -7.11
C GLU A 110 -3.95 12.06 -6.77
N MET A 111 -4.67 11.71 -5.71
CA MET A 111 -5.76 12.52 -5.17
C MET A 111 -5.61 12.62 -3.66
N VAL A 112 -5.68 13.83 -3.12
CA VAL A 112 -5.68 14.08 -1.67
C VAL A 112 -7.04 14.64 -1.27
N ASP A 113 -7.75 13.93 -0.39
CA ASP A 113 -9.11 14.28 0.06
C ASP A 113 -10.07 14.56 -1.10
N GLY A 114 -9.96 13.76 -2.18
CA GLY A 114 -10.77 13.90 -3.38
C GLY A 114 -10.30 14.98 -4.37
N LYS A 115 -9.27 15.76 -4.04
CA LYS A 115 -8.69 16.77 -4.94
C LYS A 115 -7.55 16.15 -5.76
N PRO A 116 -7.64 16.15 -7.10
CA PRO A 116 -6.60 15.58 -7.94
C PRO A 116 -5.34 16.46 -7.95
N LEU A 117 -4.18 15.83 -7.90
CA LEU A 117 -2.89 16.43 -8.16
C LEU A 117 -2.53 16.29 -9.65
N PRO A 118 -1.52 17.02 -10.15
CA PRO A 118 -1.06 16.86 -11.53
C PRO A 118 -0.73 15.40 -11.86
N ARG A 119 -1.14 14.95 -13.04
CA ARG A 119 -0.81 13.61 -13.55
C ARG A 119 0.67 13.52 -13.89
N SER A 120 1.24 12.34 -13.74
CA SER A 120 2.59 12.04 -14.19
C SER A 120 2.61 10.81 -15.08
N SER A 121 3.38 10.88 -16.18
CA SER A 121 3.65 9.75 -17.07
C SER A 121 5.02 9.16 -16.74
N ILE A 122 5.10 7.84 -16.60
CA ILE A 122 6.29 7.10 -16.20
C ILE A 122 6.43 5.92 -17.15
N ARG A 123 7.65 5.64 -17.64
CA ARG A 123 7.92 4.49 -18.53
C ARG A 123 8.43 3.27 -17.77
N ASP A 124 9.06 3.49 -16.64
CA ASP A 124 9.65 2.42 -15.83
C ASP A 124 8.64 1.87 -14.82
N PHE A 125 8.29 0.60 -14.96
CA PHE A 125 7.38 -0.10 -14.04
C PHE A 125 7.94 -0.22 -12.62
N ALA A 126 9.27 -0.29 -12.46
CA ALA A 126 9.87 -0.32 -11.12
C ALA A 126 9.66 1.01 -10.38
N GLU A 127 9.72 2.13 -11.08
CA GLU A 127 9.40 3.44 -10.51
C GLU A 127 7.91 3.56 -10.17
N VAL A 128 7.03 3.13 -11.06
CA VAL A 128 5.58 3.06 -10.80
C VAL A 128 5.29 2.26 -9.55
N SER A 129 5.85 1.05 -9.49
CA SER A 129 5.71 0.13 -8.37
C SER A 129 6.12 0.78 -7.06
N ARG A 130 7.30 1.40 -7.04
CA ARG A 130 7.81 2.11 -5.87
C ARG A 130 6.87 3.25 -5.46
N ARG A 131 6.42 4.08 -6.41
CA ARG A 131 5.52 5.20 -6.12
C ARG A 131 4.14 4.76 -5.64
N LEU A 132 3.66 3.60 -6.06
CA LEU A 132 2.41 3.04 -5.56
C LEU A 132 2.49 2.68 -4.10
N VAL A 133 3.59 2.06 -3.64
CA VAL A 133 3.67 1.42 -2.32
C VAL A 133 4.54 2.15 -1.30
N SER A 134 5.24 3.22 -1.68
CA SER A 134 6.11 3.93 -0.73
C SER A 134 6.17 5.44 -0.96
N ARG A 135 6.44 6.17 0.11
CA ARG A 135 6.76 7.60 0.11
C ARG A 135 7.83 7.88 1.16
N ASP A 136 8.76 8.77 0.82
CA ASP A 136 9.85 9.13 1.74
C ASP A 136 9.64 10.47 2.45
N ASN A 137 8.85 11.38 1.86
CA ASN A 137 8.65 12.73 2.41
C ASN A 137 7.29 13.28 1.96
N LEU A 138 6.20 12.63 2.36
CA LEU A 138 4.84 13.06 2.03
C LEU A 138 4.35 14.07 3.06
N LEU A 139 4.09 15.31 2.67
CA LEU A 139 3.38 16.26 3.52
C LEU A 139 1.93 15.80 3.70
N VAL A 140 1.54 15.49 4.94
CA VAL A 140 0.21 14.93 5.24
C VAL A 140 -0.66 15.88 6.03
N PHE A 141 -0.09 16.63 6.99
CA PHE A 141 -0.84 17.54 7.83
C PHE A 141 -0.08 18.86 8.01
N ARG A 142 -0.83 19.92 8.24
CA ARG A 142 -0.32 21.17 8.80
C ARG A 142 -1.09 21.43 10.07
N VAL A 143 -0.39 21.40 11.20
CA VAL A 143 -0.96 21.58 12.54
C VAL A 143 -1.12 23.07 12.80
N GLY A 144 -2.34 23.48 13.14
CA GLY A 144 -2.67 24.88 13.45
C GLY A 144 -2.08 25.37 14.78
N GLU A 145 -2.23 26.66 15.04
CA GLU A 145 -1.74 27.27 16.29
C GLU A 145 -2.50 26.75 17.50
N ASP A 146 -3.79 26.53 17.37
CA ASP A 146 -4.70 26.05 18.44
C ASP A 146 -4.69 24.53 18.61
N ASP A 147 -4.06 23.79 17.68
CA ASP A 147 -4.01 22.35 17.73
C ASP A 147 -2.99 21.85 18.77
N PRO A 148 -3.19 20.65 19.33
CA PRO A 148 -2.21 20.02 20.20
C PRO A 148 -0.88 19.82 19.51
N LYS A 149 0.23 20.17 20.19
CA LYS A 149 1.60 20.13 19.60
C LYS A 149 2.46 19.00 20.16
N LYS A 150 2.02 18.32 21.23
CA LYS A 150 2.80 17.28 21.92
C LYS A 150 2.10 15.91 21.88
N ASN A 151 2.90 14.88 21.98
CA ASN A 151 2.46 13.48 22.01
C ASN A 151 1.62 13.08 20.77
N LEU A 152 1.96 13.61 19.61
CA LEU A 152 1.30 13.32 18.36
C LEU A 152 1.80 12.00 17.78
N TYR A 153 0.92 11.28 17.09
CA TYR A 153 1.28 10.11 16.29
C TYR A 153 0.30 9.94 15.13
N ILE A 154 0.72 9.16 14.13
CA ILE A 154 -0.10 8.86 12.96
C ILE A 154 -0.50 7.39 12.98
N GLN A 155 -1.75 7.11 12.64
CA GLN A 155 -2.22 5.80 12.24
C GLN A 155 -2.48 5.79 10.75
N MET A 156 -2.05 4.73 10.07
CA MET A 156 -2.26 4.56 8.64
C MET A 156 -2.68 3.13 8.31
N ARG A 157 -3.54 2.99 7.31
CA ARG A 157 -3.81 1.72 6.61
C ARG A 157 -3.88 1.94 5.11
N ALA A 158 -3.56 0.89 4.35
CA ALA A 158 -3.78 0.84 2.92
C ALA A 158 -5.02 0.00 2.61
N VAL A 159 -5.83 0.46 1.66
CA VAL A 159 -7.01 -0.21 1.12
C VAL A 159 -6.79 -0.37 -0.38
N PHE A 160 -6.81 -1.59 -0.84
CA PHE A 160 -6.61 -1.92 -2.25
C PHE A 160 -7.97 -1.95 -2.93
N ASP A 161 -8.14 -1.13 -3.97
CA ASP A 161 -9.30 -1.23 -4.82
C ASP A 161 -9.16 -2.52 -5.65
N SER A 162 -9.73 -3.60 -5.15
CA SER A 162 -9.93 -4.81 -5.94
C SER A 162 -11.00 -4.50 -6.98
N GLY A 163 -10.58 -3.89 -8.11
CA GLY A 163 -11.42 -3.85 -9.28
C GLY A 163 -11.81 -5.29 -9.61
N TYR A 164 -13.08 -5.49 -9.90
CA TYR A 164 -13.75 -6.74 -10.27
C TYR A 164 -12.83 -7.77 -10.95
N LEU A 165 -12.11 -8.55 -10.19
CA LEU A 165 -11.53 -9.81 -10.61
C LEU A 165 -12.45 -10.91 -10.09
N PHE A 166 -13.23 -11.44 -11.01
CA PHE A 166 -14.04 -12.63 -10.84
C PHE A 166 -15.01 -12.65 -9.65
N THR A 167 -16.27 -12.29 -9.98
CA THR A 167 -17.49 -12.81 -9.35
C THR A 167 -17.75 -12.43 -7.87
N ILE A 168 -18.70 -11.50 -7.70
CA ILE A 168 -19.73 -11.52 -6.66
C ILE A 168 -19.37 -11.04 -5.25
N ILE A 169 -18.11 -11.04 -4.83
CA ILE A 169 -17.76 -10.53 -3.50
C ILE A 169 -16.66 -9.47 -3.64
N PRO A 170 -16.93 -8.19 -3.32
CA PRO A 170 -15.89 -7.19 -3.19
C PRO A 170 -15.07 -7.52 -1.93
N VAL A 171 -13.99 -8.24 -2.07
CA VAL A 171 -13.02 -8.38 -0.97
C VAL A 171 -12.17 -7.12 -1.00
N ASP A 172 -12.53 -6.13 -0.21
CA ASP A 172 -11.66 -5.00 0.09
C ASP A 172 -10.41 -5.53 0.80
N ALA A 173 -9.37 -5.83 0.03
CA ALA A 173 -8.09 -6.18 0.60
C ALA A 173 -7.54 -4.93 1.29
N ARG A 174 -7.33 -5.00 2.61
CA ARG A 174 -6.81 -3.89 3.41
C ARG A 174 -5.74 -4.38 4.36
N THR A 175 -4.79 -3.51 4.67
CA THR A 175 -3.84 -3.76 5.75
C THR A 175 -4.49 -3.50 7.10
N GLU A 176 -3.88 -4.04 8.14
CA GLU A 176 -4.16 -3.58 9.49
C GLU A 176 -3.69 -2.13 9.68
N TRP A 177 -4.21 -1.46 10.72
CA TRP A 177 -3.74 -0.15 11.12
C TRP A 177 -2.32 -0.24 11.67
N LYS A 178 -1.42 0.56 11.14
CA LYS A 178 -0.05 0.74 11.64
C LYS A 178 0.06 2.07 12.35
N VAL A 179 0.75 2.08 13.48
CA VAL A 179 1.03 3.28 14.28
C VAL A 179 2.46 3.74 14.03
N SER A 180 2.67 5.04 13.87
CA SER A 180 4.00 5.64 13.72
C SER A 180 4.71 5.80 15.07
N ASN A 181 5.96 6.30 15.03
CA ASN A 181 6.58 6.91 16.20
C ASN A 181 5.76 8.10 16.69
N ARG A 182 5.91 8.44 17.97
CA ARG A 182 5.42 9.72 18.53
C ARG A 182 6.36 10.86 18.12
N PHE A 183 5.79 12.05 17.96
CA PHE A 183 6.52 13.26 17.62
C PHE A 183 5.88 14.49 18.27
N GLU A 184 6.59 15.61 18.21
CA GLU A 184 6.12 16.91 18.73
C GLU A 184 6.37 17.98 17.68
N ILE A 185 5.47 18.96 17.66
CA ILE A 185 5.63 20.19 16.88
C ILE A 185 6.41 21.18 17.74
N LYS A 186 7.60 21.54 17.31
CA LYS A 186 8.37 22.63 17.96
C LYS A 186 7.77 23.94 17.49
N SER A 187 7.29 24.74 18.45
CA SER A 187 6.99 26.14 18.16
C SER A 187 8.28 26.87 17.78
N PRO A 188 8.22 27.82 16.84
CA PRO A 188 9.37 28.65 16.47
C PRO A 188 9.89 29.48 17.65
#